data_f6708076a58529ea8ccaf1e8f5e27066
#
_entry.id   f6708076a58529ea8ccaf1e8f5e27066
#
_cell.length_a   1.000
_cell.length_b   1.000
_cell.length_c   1.000
_cell.angle_alpha   90.00
_cell.angle_beta   90.00
_cell.angle_gamma   90.00
#
_symmetry.space_group_name_H-M   'P 1'
#
loop_
_entity.id
_entity.type
_entity.pdbx_description
1 polymer ?
#
loop_
_entity_poly.entity_id
_entity_poly.type
_entity_poly.pdbx_seq_one_letter_code
_entity_poly.pdbx_strand_id
1 'polypeptide(L)'
;MAIRVSWDNPEKTIIHMLFEGRWRISEFDAAVKQIHALTCDIDHRIYIICNMTHCGAPPIGILWQARRAYQMAGEKWRGAVIATDNRLILDLLGSFLNAYAPQTVEKIIAVKTMEEAREYIACQQRKCVETS
;
A
#
# COMPACT_ATOMS: atom_id res chain seq x y z
N MET A 1 -10.29 -13.25 8.10
CA MET A 1 -10.22 -11.79 8.04
C MET A 1 -10.16 -11.33 6.60
N ALA A 2 -10.85 -10.24 6.30
CA ALA A 2 -10.91 -9.73 4.93
C ALA A 2 -9.61 -9.10 4.46
N ILE A 3 -8.74 -8.68 5.39
CA ILE A 3 -7.43 -8.12 5.05
C ILE A 3 -6.35 -8.97 5.72
N ARG A 4 -5.40 -9.44 4.91
CA ARG A 4 -4.29 -10.24 5.39
C ARG A 4 -2.98 -9.54 5.08
N VAL A 5 -2.06 -9.56 6.03
CA VAL A 5 -0.75 -8.90 5.91
C VAL A 5 0.34 -9.96 6.00
N SER A 6 1.27 -9.93 5.06
CA SER A 6 2.41 -10.84 5.06
C SER A 6 3.56 -10.21 4.28
N TRP A 7 4.76 -10.75 4.47
CA TRP A 7 5.89 -10.37 3.63
C TRP A 7 5.73 -10.97 2.24
N ASP A 8 5.97 -10.16 1.21
CA ASP A 8 5.89 -10.63 -0.18
C ASP A 8 7.21 -11.23 -0.66
N ASN A 9 8.29 -10.97 0.04
CA ASN A 9 9.61 -11.49 -0.34
C ASN A 9 10.44 -11.87 0.90
N PRO A 10 11.41 -12.79 0.74
CA PRO A 10 12.25 -13.22 1.86
C PRO A 10 13.19 -12.14 2.37
N GLU A 11 13.51 -11.14 1.57
CA GLU A 11 14.36 -10.01 1.94
C GLU A 11 13.66 -9.04 2.89
N LYS A 12 12.35 -9.18 3.07
CA LYS A 12 11.53 -8.33 3.93
C LYS A 12 11.58 -6.85 3.52
N THR A 13 11.45 -6.61 2.22
CA THR A 13 11.40 -5.25 1.67
C THR A 13 10.03 -4.88 1.14
N ILE A 14 9.13 -5.87 0.98
CA ILE A 14 7.80 -5.67 0.43
C ILE A 14 6.76 -6.35 1.30
N ILE A 15 5.77 -5.58 1.75
CA ILE A 15 4.62 -6.11 2.48
C ILE A 15 3.46 -6.26 1.52
N HIS A 16 2.79 -7.39 1.59
CA HIS A 16 1.60 -7.71 0.79
C HIS A 16 0.37 -7.60 1.70
N MET A 17 -0.50 -6.65 1.38
CA MET A 17 -1.83 -6.53 2.01
C MET A 17 -2.85 -7.09 1.03
N LEU A 18 -3.45 -8.22 1.37
CA LEU A 18 -4.47 -8.83 0.53
C LEU A 18 -5.86 -8.43 1.04
N PHE A 19 -6.64 -7.80 0.18
CA PHE A 19 -8.02 -7.40 0.47
C PHE A 19 -8.97 -8.35 -0.24
N GLU A 20 -9.86 -8.99 0.51
CA GLU A 20 -10.81 -9.95 -0.05
C GLU A 20 -12.25 -9.56 0.31
N GLY A 21 -13.13 -9.55 -0.69
CA GLY A 21 -14.55 -9.29 -0.49
C GLY A 21 -14.83 -7.93 0.14
N ARG A 22 -15.79 -7.89 1.05
CA ARG A 22 -16.11 -6.69 1.82
C ARG A 22 -15.22 -6.61 3.05
N TRP A 23 -14.68 -5.43 3.30
CA TRP A 23 -13.82 -5.21 4.47
C TRP A 23 -14.25 -3.91 5.17
N ARG A 24 -13.89 -3.81 6.44
CA ARG A 24 -14.25 -2.68 7.30
C ARG A 24 -13.03 -1.84 7.64
N ILE A 25 -13.27 -0.60 8.02
CA ILE A 25 -12.20 0.30 8.45
C ILE A 25 -11.44 -0.27 9.65
N SER A 26 -12.15 -0.93 10.58
CA SER A 26 -11.50 -1.57 11.72
C SER A 26 -10.51 -2.66 11.30
N GLU A 27 -10.80 -3.37 10.22
CA GLU A 27 -9.89 -4.37 9.67
C GLU A 27 -8.67 -3.72 9.03
N PHE A 28 -8.89 -2.60 8.36
CA PHE A 28 -7.79 -1.81 7.80
C PHE A 28 -6.87 -1.29 8.90
N ASP A 29 -7.42 -0.72 9.97
CA ASP A 29 -6.63 -0.24 11.11
C ASP A 29 -5.84 -1.37 11.76
N ALA A 30 -6.44 -2.54 11.93
CA ALA A 30 -5.75 -3.70 12.47
C ALA A 30 -4.60 -4.14 11.57
N ALA A 31 -4.82 -4.12 10.24
CA ALA A 31 -3.78 -4.47 9.28
C ALA A 31 -2.61 -3.48 9.34
N VAL A 32 -2.89 -2.18 9.45
CA VAL A 32 -1.85 -1.17 9.56
C VAL A 32 -1.02 -1.38 10.84
N LYS A 33 -1.67 -1.69 11.95
CA LYS A 33 -0.98 -2.00 13.19
C LYS A 33 -0.10 -3.24 13.05
N GLN A 34 -0.57 -4.24 12.33
CA GLN A 34 0.21 -5.44 12.05
C GLN A 34 1.45 -5.11 11.20
N ILE A 35 1.32 -4.22 10.23
CA ILE A 35 2.46 -3.76 9.44
C ILE A 35 3.49 -3.07 10.34
N HIS A 36 3.05 -2.20 11.23
CA HIS A 36 3.97 -1.55 12.17
C HIS A 36 4.69 -2.57 13.05
N ALA A 37 3.98 -3.59 13.53
CA ALA A 37 4.58 -4.65 14.33
C ALA A 37 5.62 -5.45 13.55
N LEU A 38 5.34 -5.74 12.27
CA LEU A 38 6.27 -6.49 11.43
C LEU A 38 7.51 -5.70 11.05
N THR A 39 7.42 -4.37 11.03
CA THR A 39 8.50 -3.52 10.53
C THR A 39 9.25 -2.76 11.61
N CYS A 40 8.85 -2.87 12.87
CA CYS A 40 9.50 -2.12 13.95
C CYS A 40 10.98 -2.48 14.13
N ASP A 41 11.36 -3.72 13.81
CA ASP A 41 12.75 -4.20 13.94
C ASP A 41 13.56 -4.04 12.64
N ILE A 42 12.93 -3.51 11.60
CA ILE A 42 13.55 -3.38 10.28
C ILE A 42 14.16 -1.99 10.14
N ASP A 43 15.43 -1.93 9.78
CA ASP A 43 16.16 -0.67 9.65
C ASP A 43 15.96 0.01 8.29
N HIS A 44 15.60 -0.75 7.26
CA HIS A 44 15.42 -0.22 5.92
C HIS A 44 13.96 0.17 5.68
N ARG A 45 13.73 0.93 4.62
CA ARG A 45 12.39 1.29 4.17
C ARG A 45 11.74 0.11 3.45
N ILE A 46 10.42 0.10 3.44
CA ILE A 46 9.64 -0.96 2.80
C ILE A 46 8.69 -0.39 1.77
N TYR A 47 8.28 -1.23 0.82
CA TYR A 47 7.16 -0.99 -0.07
C TYR A 47 5.95 -1.77 0.41
N ILE A 48 4.76 -1.26 0.12
CA ILE A 48 3.51 -1.95 0.42
C ILE A 48 2.75 -2.17 -0.86
N ILE A 49 2.32 -3.40 -1.10
CA ILE A 49 1.40 -3.70 -2.20
C ILE A 49 0.02 -3.92 -1.59
N CYS A 50 -0.93 -3.08 -1.99
CA CYS A 50 -2.34 -3.26 -1.63
C CYS A 50 -2.99 -4.06 -2.75
N ASN A 51 -3.13 -5.37 -2.54
CA ASN A 51 -3.75 -6.25 -3.52
C ASN A 51 -5.27 -6.16 -3.40
N MET A 52 -5.86 -5.34 -4.24
CA MET A 52 -7.30 -5.09 -4.28
C MET A 52 -7.95 -5.68 -5.54
N THR A 53 -7.38 -6.77 -6.04
CA THR A 53 -7.89 -7.42 -7.26
C THR A 53 -9.12 -8.27 -6.99
N HIS A 54 -9.42 -8.61 -5.74
CA HIS A 54 -10.52 -9.49 -5.35
C HIS A 54 -11.44 -8.88 -4.30
N CYS A 55 -11.43 -7.57 -4.13
CA CYS A 55 -12.29 -6.92 -3.13
C CYS A 55 -13.37 -6.08 -3.80
N GLY A 56 -14.41 -5.77 -3.02
CA GLY A 56 -15.49 -4.90 -3.44
C GLY A 56 -15.18 -3.43 -3.17
N ALA A 57 -16.26 -2.62 -3.13
CA ALA A 57 -16.12 -1.19 -2.88
C ALA A 57 -15.52 -0.91 -1.52
N PRO A 58 -14.60 0.09 -1.41
CA PRO A 58 -14.04 0.46 -0.13
C PRO A 58 -15.11 1.05 0.79
N PRO A 59 -14.94 0.92 2.11
CA PRO A 59 -15.90 1.52 3.06
C PRO A 59 -15.81 3.04 3.08
N ILE A 60 -16.89 3.66 3.52
CA ILE A 60 -16.94 5.11 3.70
C ILE A 60 -15.91 5.51 4.76
N GLY A 61 -15.17 6.58 4.49
CA GLY A 61 -14.15 7.08 5.41
C GLY A 61 -12.75 6.51 5.20
N ILE A 62 -12.57 5.64 4.19
CA ILE A 62 -11.26 5.04 3.94
C ILE A 62 -10.18 6.08 3.65
N LEU A 63 -10.52 7.18 3.00
CA LEU A 63 -9.54 8.22 2.68
C LEU A 63 -8.90 8.82 3.94
N TRP A 64 -9.70 9.01 4.97
CA TRP A 64 -9.26 9.51 6.26
C TRP A 64 -8.27 8.54 6.92
N GLN A 65 -8.63 7.25 6.90
CA GLN A 65 -7.78 6.22 7.50
C GLN A 65 -6.50 6.00 6.71
N ALA A 66 -6.56 6.07 5.40
CA ALA A 66 -5.38 5.94 4.56
C ALA A 66 -4.39 7.08 4.82
N ARG A 67 -4.91 8.30 4.93
CA ARG A 67 -4.08 9.47 5.26
C ARG A 67 -3.39 9.29 6.62
N ARG A 68 -4.16 8.84 7.59
CA ARG A 68 -3.66 8.62 8.94
C ARG A 68 -2.56 7.55 8.96
N ALA A 69 -2.77 6.46 8.22
CA ALA A 69 -1.77 5.39 8.11
C ALA A 69 -0.46 5.92 7.53
N TYR A 70 -0.54 6.73 6.49
CA TYR A 70 0.63 7.33 5.86
C TYR A 70 1.37 8.26 6.81
N GLN A 71 0.63 9.08 7.54
CA GLN A 71 1.23 10.00 8.51
C GLN A 71 1.95 9.25 9.63
N MET A 72 1.35 8.17 10.12
CA MET A 72 1.93 7.36 11.19
C MET A 72 3.16 6.58 10.74
N ALA A 73 3.20 6.16 9.48
CA ALA A 73 4.33 5.43 8.94
C ALA A 73 5.58 6.28 8.77
N GLY A 74 5.40 7.59 8.57
CA GLY A 74 6.51 8.50 8.35
C GLY A 74 7.33 8.10 7.14
N GLU A 75 8.65 7.99 7.30
CA GLU A 75 9.56 7.63 6.22
C GLU A 75 9.74 6.13 6.03
N LYS A 76 9.16 5.30 6.90
CA LYS A 76 9.33 3.83 6.83
C LYS A 76 8.76 3.27 5.53
N TRP A 77 7.64 3.82 5.06
CA TRP A 77 7.01 3.39 3.81
C TRP A 77 7.63 4.19 2.65
N ARG A 78 8.41 3.50 1.85
CA ARG A 78 9.01 4.10 0.67
C ARG A 78 7.99 4.38 -0.41
N GLY A 79 6.99 3.51 -0.52
CA GLY A 79 5.90 3.70 -1.45
C GLY A 79 4.84 2.63 -1.29
N ALA A 80 3.69 2.88 -1.89
CA ALA A 80 2.57 1.94 -1.91
C ALA A 80 2.11 1.75 -3.34
N VAL A 81 1.92 0.49 -3.74
CA VAL A 81 1.42 0.15 -5.05
C VAL A 81 0.06 -0.52 -4.86
N ILE A 82 -0.96 0.03 -5.51
CA ILE A 82 -2.31 -0.50 -5.43
C ILE A 82 -2.58 -1.31 -6.69
N ALA A 83 -2.78 -2.61 -6.53
CA ALA A 83 -3.09 -3.51 -7.63
C ALA A 83 -4.60 -3.67 -7.71
N THR A 84 -5.22 -3.10 -8.73
CA THR A 84 -6.66 -3.18 -8.92
C THR A 84 -7.04 -2.79 -10.35
N ASP A 85 -8.13 -3.36 -10.86
CA ASP A 85 -8.78 -2.90 -12.08
C ASP A 85 -10.16 -2.29 -11.78
N ASN A 86 -10.52 -2.17 -10.51
CA ASN A 86 -11.80 -1.62 -10.09
C ASN A 86 -11.80 -0.10 -10.22
N ARG A 87 -12.70 0.41 -11.08
CA ARG A 87 -12.80 1.84 -11.37
C ARG A 87 -13.10 2.68 -10.14
N LEU A 88 -13.93 2.17 -9.25
CA LEU A 88 -14.30 2.88 -8.04
C LEU A 88 -13.08 3.09 -7.12
N ILE A 89 -12.24 2.08 -7.01
CA ILE A 89 -11.01 2.19 -6.21
C ILE A 89 -10.07 3.20 -6.85
N LEU A 90 -9.94 3.16 -8.18
CA LEU A 90 -9.08 4.11 -8.90
C LEU A 90 -9.57 5.54 -8.74
N ASP A 91 -10.89 5.77 -8.77
CA ASP A 91 -11.47 7.10 -8.56
C ASP A 91 -11.23 7.60 -7.14
N LEU A 92 -11.34 6.72 -6.15
CA LEU A 92 -11.05 7.08 -4.75
C LEU A 92 -9.58 7.42 -4.56
N LEU A 93 -8.69 6.67 -5.20
CA LEU A 93 -7.26 6.95 -5.15
C LEU A 93 -6.95 8.32 -5.76
N GLY A 94 -7.55 8.63 -6.90
CA GLY A 94 -7.41 9.94 -7.52
C GLY A 94 -7.85 11.07 -6.59
N SER A 95 -8.99 10.90 -5.92
CA SER A 95 -9.49 11.87 -4.95
C SER A 95 -8.52 12.03 -3.77
N PHE A 96 -7.97 10.93 -3.29
CA PHE A 96 -6.98 10.95 -2.20
C PHE A 96 -5.74 11.74 -2.59
N LEU A 97 -5.19 11.48 -3.78
CA LEU A 97 -3.99 12.14 -4.25
C LEU A 97 -4.21 13.64 -4.45
N ASN A 98 -5.38 14.03 -4.96
CA ASN A 98 -5.71 15.45 -5.15
C ASN A 98 -5.89 16.18 -3.83
N ALA A 99 -6.42 15.50 -2.80
CA ALA A 99 -6.74 16.13 -1.51
C ALA A 99 -5.54 16.23 -0.57
N TYR A 100 -4.60 15.30 -0.64
CA TYR A 100 -3.65 15.11 0.47
C TYR A 100 -2.20 15.30 0.13
N ALA A 101 -1.85 15.72 -0.99
CA ALA A 101 -0.54 16.30 -1.15
C ALA A 101 0.31 15.79 -2.30
N PRO A 102 1.03 16.70 -2.91
CA PRO A 102 2.02 16.37 -3.93
C PRO A 102 3.13 15.43 -3.44
N GLN A 103 3.48 15.49 -2.18
CA GLN A 103 4.53 14.63 -1.61
C GLN A 103 4.12 13.16 -1.58
N THR A 104 2.82 12.90 -1.45
CA THR A 104 2.29 11.54 -1.42
C THR A 104 2.10 10.98 -2.83
N VAL A 105 1.84 11.84 -3.80
CA VAL A 105 1.58 11.45 -5.19
C VAL A 105 2.74 10.65 -5.78
N GLU A 106 3.97 11.04 -5.47
CA GLU A 106 5.15 10.36 -5.98
C GLU A 106 5.34 8.97 -5.39
N LYS A 107 4.70 8.69 -4.26
CA LYS A 107 4.89 7.44 -3.52
C LYS A 107 3.77 6.44 -3.69
N ILE A 108 2.64 6.83 -4.30
CA ILE A 108 1.49 5.94 -4.48
C ILE A 108 1.17 5.83 -5.97
N ILE A 109 1.15 4.60 -6.47
CA ILE A 109 0.75 4.34 -7.85
C ILE A 109 -0.28 3.22 -7.88
N ALA A 110 -1.01 3.15 -8.99
CA ALA A 110 -1.97 2.07 -9.24
C ALA A 110 -1.53 1.27 -10.46
N VAL A 111 -1.64 -0.05 -10.35
CA VAL A 111 -1.38 -0.98 -11.45
C VAL A 111 -2.53 -1.97 -11.51
N LYS A 112 -2.60 -2.76 -12.58
CA LYS A 112 -3.73 -3.69 -12.77
C LYS A 112 -3.51 -5.04 -12.14
N THR A 113 -2.27 -5.50 -12.02
CA THR A 113 -1.97 -6.86 -11.56
C THR A 113 -0.86 -6.85 -10.51
N MET A 114 -0.77 -7.95 -9.79
CA MET A 114 0.32 -8.16 -8.84
C MET A 114 1.67 -8.25 -9.53
N GLU A 115 1.72 -8.82 -10.72
CA GLU A 115 2.96 -8.88 -11.50
C GLU A 115 3.48 -7.49 -11.82
N GLU A 116 2.59 -6.60 -12.27
CA GLU A 116 2.96 -5.21 -12.56
C GLU A 116 3.44 -4.49 -11.30
N ALA A 117 2.81 -4.77 -10.15
CA ALA A 117 3.23 -4.18 -8.88
C ALA A 117 4.64 -4.60 -8.52
N ARG A 118 4.95 -5.88 -8.63
CA ARG A 118 6.27 -6.41 -8.31
C ARG A 118 7.34 -5.89 -9.26
N GLU A 119 7.02 -5.81 -10.54
CA GLU A 119 7.93 -5.25 -11.54
C GLU A 119 8.25 -3.78 -11.28
N TYR A 120 7.24 -2.99 -10.93
CA TYR A 120 7.43 -1.60 -10.60
C TYR A 120 8.37 -1.44 -9.41
N ILE A 121 8.15 -2.19 -8.35
CA ILE A 121 8.97 -2.12 -7.15
C ILE A 121 10.41 -2.56 -7.45
N ALA A 122 10.58 -3.65 -8.18
CA ALA A 122 11.90 -4.13 -8.56
C ALA A 122 12.66 -3.07 -9.37
N CYS A 123 11.97 -2.39 -10.27
CA CYS A 123 12.55 -1.31 -11.06
C CYS A 123 12.99 -0.14 -10.16
N GLN A 124 12.16 0.24 -9.19
CA GLN A 124 12.50 1.32 -8.27
C GLN A 124 13.69 0.95 -7.37
N GLN A 125 13.75 -0.29 -6.93
CA GLN A 125 14.85 -0.77 -6.11
C GLN A 125 16.17 -0.74 -6.89
N ARG A 126 16.16 -1.12 -8.17
CA ARG A 126 17.35 -1.05 -9.04
C ARG A 126 17.82 0.39 -9.23
N LYS A 127 16.87 1.32 -9.44
CA LYS A 127 17.22 2.74 -9.59
C LYS A 127 17.90 3.29 -8.34
N CYS A 128 17.45 2.89 -7.17
CA CYS A 128 18.05 3.33 -5.92
C CYS A 128 19.50 2.83 -5.79
N VAL A 129 19.77 1.61 -6.22
CA VAL A 129 21.12 1.07 -6.20
C VAL A 129 22.01 1.80 -7.20
N GLU A 130 21.47 2.11 -8.38
CA GLU A 130 22.24 2.81 -9.43
C GLU A 130 22.56 4.26 -9.06
N THR A 131 21.74 4.90 -8.26
CA THR A 131 21.92 6.30 -7.86
C THR A 131 22.72 6.47 -6.57
N SER A 132 22.98 5.39 -5.89
CA SER A 132 23.79 5.41 -4.68
C SER A 132 25.24 5.01 -5.00
#